data_34a6308d574c8a122543f8dad7a573e8
#
_entry.id   34a6308d574c8a122543f8dad7a573e8
#
_cell.length_a   1.000
_cell.length_b   1.000
_cell.length_c   1.000
_cell.angle_alpha   90.00
_cell.angle_beta   90.00
_cell.angle_gamma   90.00
#
_symmetry.space_group_name_H-M   'P 1'
#
loop_
_entity.id
_entity.type
_entity.pdbx_description
1 polymer ?
#
loop_
_entity_poly.entity_id
_entity_poly.type
_entity_poly.pdbx_seq_one_letter_code
_entity_poly.pdbx_strand_id
1 'polypeptide(L)'
;MIKISRLALALGLASAVSTQAFAAGLVLNDNDLRNDLAWLNDRGVIHLSLSTWPLSQEEIARALKKAKPSYSSEQVVLARIDSRLASLKADFRVSGYTSTDQPGTPQGFGQTQAADNSLSLAFNNSGDWWDVHLQGNVEGGKRISNGSDVNPNGSYGAVKFWNQWLSFGQMPQWWGPGYEGSLIRGDAMRPMTGVLMQRAEQNAPETWWLRWIGPWQYQISASQMNQYSAVPHAKIIGTRVTVSPFQSLELGGSRIMQWAGKGRPHSFGNFWDGFTGKDNVHGDDSNEPGNQLAGFDFKLKLEPTLGWPISFYGQMIGEDESGMLPSANMYLGGIEGHHGWGKSAINWYVEGHDTRSNMSRENYSYTHHIYTDGYYQQGYPLGDAMGGDGRLLAGKIELVTEDNQRWSTRLVYAKVNPKDQRINKAFPHSDTLKGVQLGWSGDVYQSIRLNTSLWYTDNDHSTADDVGASAGIEIPLSL
;
A
#
# COMPACT_ATOMS: atom_id res chain seq x y z
N MET A 1 -1.94 -40.65 -16.75
CA MET A 1 -3.38 -40.40 -16.63
C MET A 1 -3.69 -40.08 -15.17
N ILE A 2 -3.70 -38.82 -14.80
CA ILE A 2 -4.01 -38.37 -13.44
C ILE A 2 -5.51 -38.11 -13.37
N LYS A 3 -6.16 -38.76 -12.41
CA LYS A 3 -7.62 -38.75 -12.25
C LYS A 3 -8.12 -37.36 -11.83
N ILE A 4 -8.71 -36.65 -12.78
CA ILE A 4 -9.38 -35.34 -12.63
C ILE A 4 -10.72 -35.43 -11.85
N SER A 5 -11.15 -36.63 -11.42
CA SER A 5 -12.48 -36.88 -10.88
C SER A 5 -12.71 -36.57 -9.39
N ARG A 6 -11.71 -36.01 -8.67
CA ARG A 6 -11.89 -35.64 -7.25
C ARG A 6 -11.88 -34.13 -6.99
N LEU A 7 -11.62 -33.28 -7.98
CA LEU A 7 -11.70 -31.83 -7.86
C LEU A 7 -13.12 -31.27 -8.12
N ALA A 8 -13.98 -32.07 -8.77
CA ALA A 8 -15.33 -31.63 -9.11
C ALA A 8 -16.37 -31.79 -7.99
N LEU A 9 -16.02 -32.41 -6.87
CA LEU A 9 -16.99 -32.68 -5.78
C LEU A 9 -16.97 -31.62 -4.67
N ALA A 10 -16.02 -30.69 -4.67
CA ALA A 10 -15.96 -29.57 -3.72
C ALA A 10 -16.66 -28.28 -4.24
N LEU A 11 -17.07 -28.26 -5.49
CA LEU A 11 -17.73 -27.12 -6.17
C LEU A 11 -19.27 -27.14 -6.14
N GLY A 12 -19.87 -28.11 -5.47
CA GLY A 12 -21.31 -28.38 -5.56
C GLY A 12 -22.22 -27.81 -4.47
N LEU A 13 -21.74 -26.93 -3.57
CA LEU A 13 -22.54 -26.54 -2.38
C LEU A 13 -22.61 -25.03 -2.10
N ALA A 14 -22.53 -24.17 -3.10
CA ALA A 14 -22.71 -22.73 -2.88
C ALA A 14 -23.60 -22.06 -3.94
N SER A 15 -24.80 -22.63 -4.19
CA SER A 15 -25.85 -21.86 -4.87
C SER A 15 -26.82 -21.31 -3.83
N ALA A 16 -26.49 -20.14 -3.26
CA ALA A 16 -27.39 -19.33 -2.45
C ALA A 16 -27.50 -17.94 -3.04
N VAL A 17 -28.62 -17.70 -3.71
CA VAL A 17 -29.35 -16.43 -3.95
C VAL A 17 -28.51 -15.16 -3.70
N SER A 18 -28.00 -14.55 -4.77
CA SER A 18 -27.44 -13.21 -4.74
C SER A 18 -28.56 -12.17 -4.75
N THR A 19 -28.94 -11.67 -3.60
CA THR A 19 -29.41 -10.28 -3.49
C THR A 19 -28.20 -9.41 -3.68
N GLN A 20 -28.22 -8.43 -4.58
CA GLN A 20 -27.20 -7.37 -4.70
C GLN A 20 -27.21 -6.49 -3.43
N ALA A 21 -26.74 -7.03 -2.31
CA ALA A 21 -26.25 -6.24 -1.21
C ALA A 21 -24.80 -5.86 -1.59
N PHE A 22 -24.42 -4.61 -1.45
CA PHE A 22 -23.04 -4.16 -1.57
C PHE A 22 -22.20 -5.12 -0.71
N ALA A 23 -21.34 -5.93 -1.34
CA ALA A 23 -20.58 -6.94 -0.63
C ALA A 23 -19.74 -6.26 0.45
N ALA A 24 -19.81 -6.78 1.67
CA ALA A 24 -18.93 -6.34 2.75
C ALA A 24 -17.53 -6.91 2.54
N GLY A 25 -16.50 -6.30 3.11
CA GLY A 25 -15.16 -6.85 3.08
C GLY A 25 -14.04 -5.84 2.92
N LEU A 26 -12.84 -6.37 2.67
CA LEU A 26 -11.62 -5.58 2.49
C LEU A 26 -11.21 -5.56 1.02
N VAL A 27 -10.68 -4.42 0.59
CA VAL A 27 -10.10 -4.22 -0.73
C VAL A 27 -8.60 -4.00 -0.55
N LEU A 28 -7.80 -4.90 -1.11
CA LEU A 28 -6.34 -4.81 -1.07
C LEU A 28 -5.84 -3.68 -1.96
N ASN A 29 -4.52 -3.38 -1.88
CA ASN A 29 -3.88 -2.33 -2.66
C ASN A 29 -4.17 -2.49 -4.15
N ASP A 30 -4.86 -1.51 -4.73
CA ASP A 30 -5.21 -1.42 -6.15
C ASP A 30 -5.00 0.01 -6.64
N ASN A 31 -4.04 0.19 -7.54
CA ASN A 31 -3.63 1.50 -8.01
C ASN A 31 -4.73 2.22 -8.81
N ASP A 32 -5.45 1.50 -9.67
CA ASP A 32 -6.48 2.09 -10.52
C ASP A 32 -7.68 2.55 -9.70
N LEU A 33 -8.11 1.71 -8.74
CA LEU A 33 -9.18 2.07 -7.81
C LEU A 33 -8.78 3.26 -6.93
N ARG A 34 -7.53 3.27 -6.42
CA ARG A 34 -7.03 4.39 -5.61
C ARG A 34 -7.04 5.70 -6.40
N ASN A 35 -6.59 5.69 -7.65
CA ASN A 35 -6.56 6.87 -8.52
C ASN A 35 -7.97 7.40 -8.81
N ASP A 36 -8.94 6.53 -9.11
CA ASP A 36 -10.32 6.94 -9.36
C ASP A 36 -11.01 7.46 -8.08
N LEU A 37 -10.78 6.82 -6.93
CA LEU A 37 -11.27 7.30 -5.64
C LEU A 37 -10.62 8.64 -5.25
N ALA A 38 -9.31 8.82 -5.48
CA ALA A 38 -8.61 10.08 -5.23
C ALA A 38 -9.17 11.19 -6.12
N TRP A 39 -9.42 10.90 -7.40
CA TRP A 39 -9.97 11.86 -8.34
C TRP A 39 -11.34 12.42 -7.89
N LEU A 40 -12.24 11.57 -7.37
CA LEU A 40 -13.52 12.01 -6.81
C LEU A 40 -13.39 12.69 -5.45
N ASN A 41 -12.49 12.17 -4.59
CA ASN A 41 -12.31 12.64 -3.22
C ASN A 41 -11.68 14.03 -3.18
N ASP A 42 -10.68 14.29 -4.01
CA ASP A 42 -9.99 15.57 -4.06
C ASP A 42 -10.83 16.66 -4.71
N ARG A 43 -11.71 16.29 -5.63
CA ARG A 43 -12.74 17.16 -6.21
C ARG A 43 -13.94 17.41 -5.29
N GLY A 44 -13.98 16.77 -4.10
CA GLY A 44 -15.06 16.94 -3.13
C GLY A 44 -16.37 16.23 -3.49
N VAL A 45 -16.37 15.36 -4.50
CA VAL A 45 -17.55 14.56 -4.89
C VAL A 45 -17.89 13.51 -3.86
N ILE A 46 -16.85 12.89 -3.29
CA ILE A 46 -16.94 11.93 -2.18
C ILE A 46 -16.06 12.38 -1.01
N HIS A 47 -16.20 11.72 0.14
CA HIS A 47 -15.34 11.99 1.30
C HIS A 47 -14.97 10.69 2.02
N LEU A 48 -13.71 10.25 1.85
CA LEU A 48 -13.11 9.13 2.58
C LEU A 48 -11.59 9.32 2.69
N SER A 49 -10.96 8.65 3.66
CA SER A 49 -9.49 8.59 3.78
C SER A 49 -8.95 7.53 2.81
N LEU A 50 -7.93 7.91 2.03
CA LEU A 50 -7.21 7.03 1.10
C LEU A 50 -5.76 6.78 1.51
N SER A 51 -5.34 7.30 2.64
CA SER A 51 -3.96 7.18 3.13
C SER A 51 -3.72 5.93 4.00
N THR A 52 -4.74 5.04 4.11
CA THR A 52 -4.67 3.82 4.92
C THR A 52 -5.29 2.65 4.16
N TRP A 53 -4.45 1.67 3.77
CA TRP A 53 -4.86 0.47 3.04
C TRP A 53 -4.49 -0.81 3.80
N PRO A 54 -5.29 -1.91 3.69
CA PRO A 54 -6.48 -2.11 2.83
C PRO A 54 -7.65 -1.21 3.23
N LEU A 55 -8.54 -0.94 2.26
CA LEU A 55 -9.78 -0.22 2.49
C LEU A 55 -10.92 -1.17 2.82
N SER A 56 -11.89 -0.70 3.59
CA SER A 56 -13.17 -1.38 3.74
C SER A 56 -14.10 -1.04 2.56
N GLN A 57 -14.75 -2.05 2.00
CA GLN A 57 -15.71 -1.88 0.92
C GLN A 57 -16.95 -1.11 1.37
N GLU A 58 -17.37 -1.29 2.63
CA GLU A 58 -18.48 -0.53 3.21
C GLU A 58 -18.18 0.97 3.27
N GLU A 59 -16.93 1.34 3.55
CA GLU A 59 -16.53 2.75 3.53
C GLU A 59 -16.60 3.32 2.12
N ILE A 60 -16.10 2.60 1.13
CA ILE A 60 -16.22 3.02 -0.27
C ILE A 60 -17.70 3.17 -0.64
N ALA A 61 -18.53 2.16 -0.35
CA ALA A 61 -19.98 2.20 -0.63
C ALA A 61 -20.67 3.37 0.09
N ARG A 62 -20.32 3.64 1.37
CA ARG A 62 -20.83 4.79 2.12
C ARG A 62 -20.47 6.11 1.45
N ALA A 63 -19.24 6.27 0.99
CA ALA A 63 -18.77 7.46 0.31
C ALA A 63 -19.47 7.64 -1.05
N LEU A 64 -19.57 6.58 -1.86
CA LEU A 64 -20.26 6.61 -3.16
C LEU A 64 -21.74 6.91 -3.04
N LYS A 65 -22.43 6.35 -2.02
CA LYS A 65 -23.86 6.62 -1.76
C LYS A 65 -24.13 8.10 -1.47
N LYS A 66 -23.16 8.82 -0.93
CA LYS A 66 -23.24 10.25 -0.63
C LYS A 66 -22.70 11.13 -1.75
N ALA A 67 -22.20 10.55 -2.84
CA ALA A 67 -21.62 11.28 -3.96
C ALA A 67 -22.64 12.22 -4.60
N LYS A 68 -22.17 13.40 -4.98
CA LYS A 68 -22.98 14.43 -5.66
C LYS A 68 -22.25 14.85 -6.94
N PRO A 69 -22.29 14.03 -7.99
CA PRO A 69 -21.62 14.36 -9.24
C PRO A 69 -22.32 15.54 -9.93
N SER A 70 -21.53 16.52 -10.35
CA SER A 70 -21.99 17.71 -11.08
C SER A 70 -21.60 17.66 -12.57
N TYR A 71 -20.60 16.85 -12.92
CA TYR A 71 -20.04 16.75 -14.26
C TYR A 71 -20.15 15.33 -14.81
N SER A 72 -20.21 15.19 -16.14
CA SER A 72 -20.28 13.89 -16.81
C SER A 72 -19.04 13.03 -16.55
N SER A 73 -17.86 13.63 -16.44
CA SER A 73 -16.63 12.91 -16.06
C SER A 73 -16.73 12.26 -14.68
N GLU A 74 -17.38 12.91 -13.71
CA GLU A 74 -17.58 12.37 -12.36
C GLU A 74 -18.50 11.15 -12.37
N GLN A 75 -19.55 11.17 -13.22
CA GLN A 75 -20.44 10.01 -13.41
C GLN A 75 -19.70 8.83 -14.03
N VAL A 76 -18.82 9.09 -15.01
CA VAL A 76 -17.99 8.06 -15.64
C VAL A 76 -17.01 7.46 -14.63
N VAL A 77 -16.35 8.28 -13.78
CA VAL A 77 -15.44 7.79 -12.74
C VAL A 77 -16.20 6.95 -11.70
N LEU A 78 -17.40 7.36 -11.28
CA LEU A 78 -18.24 6.55 -10.38
C LEU A 78 -18.54 5.17 -10.97
N ALA A 79 -18.94 5.11 -12.24
CA ALA A 79 -19.22 3.85 -12.92
C ALA A 79 -17.98 2.95 -13.06
N ARG A 80 -16.79 3.55 -13.27
CA ARG A 80 -15.51 2.81 -13.28
C ARG A 80 -15.18 2.19 -11.93
N ILE A 81 -15.39 2.94 -10.84
CA ILE A 81 -15.17 2.43 -9.48
C ILE A 81 -16.07 1.22 -9.22
N ASP A 82 -17.36 1.30 -9.56
CA ASP A 82 -18.30 0.17 -9.40
C ASP A 82 -17.85 -1.04 -10.22
N SER A 83 -17.43 -0.85 -11.47
CA SER A 83 -16.91 -1.89 -12.35
C SER A 83 -15.62 -2.52 -11.77
N ARG A 84 -14.69 -1.70 -11.27
CA ARG A 84 -13.44 -2.20 -10.67
C ARG A 84 -13.69 -2.98 -9.39
N LEU A 85 -14.57 -2.51 -8.51
CA LEU A 85 -14.97 -3.25 -7.31
C LEU A 85 -15.62 -4.59 -7.65
N ALA A 86 -16.50 -4.63 -8.65
CA ALA A 86 -17.10 -5.87 -9.11
C ALA A 86 -16.05 -6.88 -9.63
N SER A 87 -15.06 -6.39 -10.39
CA SER A 87 -13.94 -7.22 -10.86
C SER A 87 -13.06 -7.74 -9.72
N LEU A 88 -12.71 -6.89 -8.75
CA LEU A 88 -11.87 -7.26 -7.59
C LEU A 88 -12.56 -8.27 -6.67
N LYS A 89 -13.90 -8.25 -6.61
CA LYS A 89 -14.72 -9.11 -5.76
C LYS A 89 -15.44 -10.23 -6.53
N ALA A 90 -15.08 -10.46 -7.80
CA ALA A 90 -15.57 -11.62 -8.55
C ALA A 90 -15.25 -12.93 -7.82
N ASP A 91 -16.14 -13.92 -7.89
CA ASP A 91 -16.00 -15.20 -7.16
C ASP A 91 -14.65 -15.85 -7.41
N PHE A 92 -14.19 -15.79 -8.66
CA PHE A 92 -12.83 -16.19 -9.05
C PHE A 92 -12.17 -15.11 -9.88
N ARG A 93 -10.86 -15.00 -9.75
CA ARG A 93 -10.04 -14.14 -10.60
C ARG A 93 -8.75 -14.86 -10.96
N VAL A 94 -8.47 -14.93 -12.26
CA VAL A 94 -7.19 -15.40 -12.78
C VAL A 94 -6.38 -14.18 -13.19
N SER A 95 -5.13 -14.10 -12.75
CA SER A 95 -4.22 -13.02 -13.14
C SER A 95 -2.88 -13.60 -13.60
N GLY A 96 -2.38 -13.08 -14.71
CA GLY A 96 -1.08 -13.44 -15.26
C GLY A 96 -0.23 -12.19 -15.40
N TYR A 97 1.07 -12.30 -15.15
CA TYR A 97 2.04 -11.23 -15.34
C TYR A 97 3.33 -11.79 -15.91
N THR A 98 3.94 -11.08 -16.85
CA THR A 98 5.26 -11.38 -17.39
C THR A 98 6.00 -10.08 -17.66
N SER A 99 7.32 -10.12 -17.48
CA SER A 99 8.21 -9.01 -17.80
C SER A 99 9.56 -9.52 -18.34
N THR A 100 10.20 -8.69 -19.13
CA THR A 100 11.57 -8.97 -19.61
C THR A 100 12.58 -8.80 -18.48
N ASP A 101 12.34 -7.84 -17.62
CA ASP A 101 13.07 -7.53 -16.38
C ASP A 101 12.14 -6.71 -15.47
N GLN A 102 12.63 -6.09 -14.40
CA GLN A 102 11.86 -5.10 -13.64
C GLN A 102 12.40 -3.69 -13.88
N PRO A 103 11.53 -2.67 -13.77
CA PRO A 103 12.01 -1.30 -13.76
C PRO A 103 13.09 -1.12 -12.69
N GLY A 104 14.26 -0.65 -13.08
CA GLY A 104 15.38 -0.38 -12.17
C GLY A 104 15.11 0.73 -11.16
N THR A 105 13.97 1.44 -11.28
CA THR A 105 13.55 2.51 -10.37
C THR A 105 12.66 1.98 -9.24
N PRO A 106 12.65 2.62 -8.05
CA PRO A 106 11.68 2.33 -6.99
C PRO A 106 10.25 2.36 -7.52
N GLN A 107 9.40 1.43 -7.09
CA GLN A 107 8.02 1.32 -7.52
C GLN A 107 7.08 1.78 -6.40
N GLY A 108 6.00 2.49 -6.77
CA GLY A 108 5.02 3.05 -5.85
C GLY A 108 3.88 2.09 -5.50
N PHE A 109 2.82 2.65 -4.94
CA PHE A 109 1.64 1.96 -4.42
C PHE A 109 1.06 0.95 -5.42
N GLY A 110 0.99 -0.32 -5.00
CA GLY A 110 0.38 -1.41 -5.77
C GLY A 110 1.14 -1.78 -7.06
N GLN A 111 2.37 -1.30 -7.25
CA GLN A 111 3.14 -1.51 -8.48
C GLN A 111 4.32 -2.48 -8.32
N THR A 112 4.67 -2.83 -7.09
CA THR A 112 5.78 -3.75 -6.84
C THR A 112 5.45 -5.16 -7.30
N GLN A 113 6.29 -5.71 -8.18
CA GLN A 113 6.21 -7.10 -8.63
C GLN A 113 7.29 -7.92 -7.93
N ALA A 114 6.91 -9.04 -7.32
CA ALA A 114 7.85 -9.89 -6.59
C ALA A 114 8.60 -10.89 -7.49
N ALA A 115 8.19 -11.02 -8.74
CA ALA A 115 8.75 -11.96 -9.73
C ALA A 115 8.58 -11.43 -11.16
N ASP A 116 9.40 -11.91 -12.10
CA ASP A 116 9.31 -11.55 -13.51
C ASP A 116 8.10 -12.20 -14.19
N ASN A 117 7.71 -13.39 -13.70
CA ASN A 117 6.55 -14.11 -14.21
C ASN A 117 5.69 -14.58 -13.04
N SER A 118 4.40 -14.39 -13.11
CA SER A 118 3.46 -14.93 -12.13
C SER A 118 2.13 -15.33 -12.77
N LEU A 119 1.56 -16.39 -12.21
CA LEU A 119 0.18 -16.79 -12.44
C LEU A 119 -0.52 -16.90 -11.10
N SER A 120 -1.63 -16.21 -10.94
CA SER A 120 -2.39 -16.18 -9.70
C SER A 120 -3.83 -16.63 -9.94
N LEU A 121 -4.34 -17.40 -9.01
CA LEU A 121 -5.76 -17.75 -8.92
C LEU A 121 -6.27 -17.28 -7.57
N ALA A 122 -7.26 -16.40 -7.59
CA ALA A 122 -7.94 -15.92 -6.40
C ALA A 122 -9.39 -16.43 -6.35
N PHE A 123 -9.84 -16.73 -5.14
CA PHE A 123 -11.22 -17.03 -4.80
C PHE A 123 -11.70 -16.01 -3.77
N ASN A 124 -12.85 -15.39 -4.02
CA ASN A 124 -13.50 -14.46 -3.12
C ASN A 124 -14.85 -15.01 -2.68
N ASN A 125 -15.14 -14.89 -1.40
CA ASN A 125 -16.49 -15.11 -0.89
C ASN A 125 -16.71 -14.22 0.33
N SER A 126 -17.80 -13.48 0.36
CA SER A 126 -18.08 -12.53 1.44
C SER A 126 -19.57 -12.49 1.78
N GLY A 127 -19.86 -12.15 3.02
CA GLY A 127 -21.20 -11.90 3.54
C GLY A 127 -21.20 -10.66 4.43
N ASP A 128 -22.31 -10.35 5.10
CA ASP A 128 -22.45 -9.12 5.88
C ASP A 128 -21.45 -8.96 7.04
N TRP A 129 -20.91 -10.08 7.54
CA TRP A 129 -20.02 -10.12 8.71
C TRP A 129 -18.74 -10.94 8.50
N TRP A 130 -18.47 -11.43 7.31
CA TRP A 130 -17.26 -12.20 6.98
C TRP A 130 -16.80 -11.93 5.56
N ASP A 131 -15.49 -12.05 5.34
CA ASP A 131 -14.84 -11.89 4.04
C ASP A 131 -13.65 -12.85 3.96
N VAL A 132 -13.60 -13.65 2.90
CA VAL A 132 -12.54 -14.60 2.62
C VAL A 132 -11.99 -14.34 1.23
N HIS A 133 -10.70 -14.11 1.16
CA HIS A 133 -9.93 -14.00 -0.08
C HIS A 133 -8.80 -15.01 -0.01
N LEU A 134 -8.85 -16.02 -0.86
CA LEU A 134 -7.80 -17.05 -0.98
C LEU A 134 -7.09 -16.87 -2.31
N GLN A 135 -5.79 -16.69 -2.28
CA GLN A 135 -4.98 -16.49 -3.47
C GLN A 135 -3.81 -17.47 -3.48
N GLY A 136 -3.64 -18.18 -4.58
CA GLY A 136 -2.46 -18.98 -4.86
C GLY A 136 -1.67 -18.38 -6.00
N ASN A 137 -0.37 -18.16 -5.79
CA ASN A 137 0.53 -17.59 -6.79
C ASN A 137 1.58 -18.63 -7.17
N VAL A 138 1.86 -18.76 -8.46
CA VAL A 138 3.00 -19.51 -9.01
C VAL A 138 3.93 -18.50 -9.67
N GLU A 139 5.21 -18.50 -9.30
CA GLU A 139 6.17 -17.45 -9.66
C GLU A 139 7.44 -18.01 -10.28
N GLY A 140 7.99 -17.31 -11.27
CA GLY A 140 9.28 -17.57 -11.90
C GLY A 140 10.09 -16.29 -12.00
N GLY A 141 11.44 -16.37 -11.90
CA GLY A 141 12.29 -15.18 -11.88
C GLY A 141 12.05 -14.35 -10.64
N LYS A 142 12.04 -14.97 -9.45
CA LYS A 142 11.76 -14.27 -8.18
C LYS A 142 12.87 -13.29 -7.83
N ARG A 143 12.47 -12.08 -7.52
CA ARG A 143 13.33 -11.03 -6.97
C ARG A 143 13.25 -10.98 -5.48
N ILE A 144 12.03 -11.05 -4.94
CA ILE A 144 11.82 -11.21 -3.50
C ILE A 144 11.67 -12.70 -3.22
N SER A 145 12.80 -13.35 -2.92
CA SER A 145 12.80 -14.79 -2.65
C SER A 145 12.18 -15.09 -1.29
N ASN A 146 11.20 -15.99 -1.27
CA ASN A 146 10.63 -16.57 -0.06
C ASN A 146 10.93 -18.07 0.07
N GLY A 147 11.82 -18.61 -0.78
CA GLY A 147 12.20 -20.01 -0.79
C GLY A 147 11.21 -20.96 -1.49
N SER A 148 10.07 -20.48 -2.00
CA SER A 148 9.06 -21.29 -2.70
C SER A 148 8.60 -20.60 -3.99
N ASP A 149 8.35 -21.38 -5.04
CA ASP A 149 7.75 -20.87 -6.29
C ASP A 149 6.24 -20.76 -6.18
N VAL A 150 5.64 -21.34 -5.14
CA VAL A 150 4.21 -21.26 -4.85
C VAL A 150 4.02 -20.58 -3.50
N ASN A 151 3.14 -19.59 -3.44
CA ASN A 151 2.88 -18.86 -2.21
C ASN A 151 1.43 -18.35 -2.13
N PRO A 152 0.90 -18.11 -0.90
CA PRO A 152 -0.44 -17.61 -0.66
C PRO A 152 -0.50 -16.09 -0.43
N ASN A 153 0.48 -15.31 -0.88
CA ASN A 153 0.49 -13.86 -0.69
C ASN A 153 -0.80 -13.24 -1.24
N GLY A 154 -1.40 -12.35 -0.47
CA GLY A 154 -2.72 -11.78 -0.75
C GLY A 154 -3.86 -12.48 -0.02
N SER A 155 -3.70 -13.73 0.44
CA SER A 155 -4.76 -14.48 1.12
C SER A 155 -5.07 -13.93 2.52
N TYR A 156 -6.36 -13.86 2.85
CA TYR A 156 -6.83 -13.53 4.19
C TYR A 156 -8.24 -14.09 4.46
N GLY A 157 -8.58 -14.18 5.74
CA GLY A 157 -9.92 -14.33 6.24
C GLY A 157 -10.23 -13.20 7.22
N ALA A 158 -11.43 -12.64 7.18
CA ALA A 158 -11.85 -11.55 8.03
C ALA A 158 -13.24 -11.77 8.60
N VAL A 159 -13.48 -11.27 9.82
CA VAL A 159 -14.80 -11.23 10.46
C VAL A 159 -15.10 -9.80 10.91
N LYS A 160 -16.36 -9.41 10.76
CA LYS A 160 -16.86 -8.10 11.18
C LYS A 160 -17.70 -8.24 12.44
N PHE A 161 -17.42 -7.44 13.44
CA PHE A 161 -18.24 -7.29 14.63
C PHE A 161 -18.41 -5.80 14.94
N TRP A 162 -19.63 -5.38 15.14
CA TRP A 162 -20.00 -3.95 15.17
C TRP A 162 -19.48 -3.22 13.91
N ASN A 163 -18.72 -2.17 14.09
CA ASN A 163 -18.08 -1.42 12.99
C ASN A 163 -16.57 -1.74 12.89
N GLN A 164 -16.18 -3.00 13.12
CA GLN A 164 -14.78 -3.42 13.14
C GLN A 164 -14.57 -4.66 12.28
N TRP A 165 -13.57 -4.63 11.40
CA TRP A 165 -13.02 -5.80 10.75
C TRP A 165 -11.81 -6.31 11.54
N LEU A 166 -11.79 -7.57 11.86
CA LEU A 166 -10.62 -8.32 12.32
C LEU A 166 -10.25 -9.34 11.26
N SER A 167 -9.06 -9.23 10.72
CA SER A 167 -8.57 -10.11 9.66
C SER A 167 -7.28 -10.81 10.06
N PHE A 168 -7.06 -11.99 9.48
CA PHE A 168 -5.83 -12.76 9.58
C PHE A 168 -5.41 -13.22 8.19
N GLY A 169 -4.13 -13.00 7.84
CA GLY A 169 -3.60 -13.41 6.54
C GLY A 169 -2.31 -12.70 6.15
N GLN A 170 -2.06 -12.67 4.85
CA GLN A 170 -0.89 -12.03 4.23
C GLN A 170 -1.38 -10.88 3.33
N MET A 171 -1.73 -9.77 3.96
CA MET A 171 -2.28 -8.61 3.26
C MET A 171 -1.21 -7.53 3.07
N PRO A 172 -1.07 -6.95 1.86
CA PRO A 172 -0.30 -5.74 1.68
C PRO A 172 -0.96 -4.60 2.47
N GLN A 173 -0.13 -3.73 3.03
CA GLN A 173 -0.56 -2.56 3.78
C GLN A 173 0.15 -1.32 3.24
N TRP A 174 -0.52 -0.16 3.31
CA TRP A 174 0.07 1.12 2.97
C TRP A 174 -0.41 2.21 3.91
N TRP A 175 0.53 2.99 4.47
CA TRP A 175 0.25 4.06 5.43
C TRP A 175 0.90 5.36 5.01
N GLY A 176 0.14 6.26 4.49
CA GLY A 176 0.56 7.59 4.05
C GLY A 176 -0.15 8.03 2.78
N PRO A 177 -0.12 9.33 2.50
CA PRO A 177 -0.78 9.93 1.35
C PRO A 177 -0.02 9.75 0.04
N GLY A 178 1.29 9.39 0.09
CA GLY A 178 2.17 9.30 -1.07
C GLY A 178 1.75 8.27 -2.12
N TYR A 179 2.15 8.49 -3.35
CA TYR A 179 1.96 7.60 -4.49
C TYR A 179 3.19 6.75 -4.78
N GLU A 180 4.36 7.36 -4.68
CA GLU A 180 5.65 6.74 -4.97
C GLU A 180 6.23 6.02 -3.76
N GLY A 181 5.87 6.45 -2.54
CA GLY A 181 6.37 5.85 -1.31
C GLY A 181 5.51 6.08 -0.10
N SER A 182 5.86 5.34 0.94
CA SER A 182 5.43 5.54 2.32
C SER A 182 6.62 5.34 3.23
N LEU A 183 6.93 6.33 4.04
CA LEU A 183 8.13 6.30 4.90
C LEU A 183 8.03 5.29 6.05
N ILE A 184 6.82 4.80 6.37
CA ILE A 184 6.62 3.93 7.53
C ILE A 184 6.06 2.54 7.16
N ARG A 185 5.14 2.45 6.20
CA ARG A 185 4.53 1.19 5.77
C ARG A 185 4.21 1.23 4.29
N GLY A 186 5.10 0.67 3.49
CA GLY A 186 4.95 0.49 2.05
C GLY A 186 4.68 -0.98 1.69
N ASP A 187 4.62 -1.24 0.39
CA ASP A 187 4.36 -2.56 -0.18
C ASP A 187 5.50 -3.06 -1.09
N ALA A 188 6.72 -2.53 -0.89
CA ALA A 188 7.92 -2.97 -1.61
C ALA A 188 8.38 -4.40 -1.22
N MET A 189 7.93 -4.91 -0.08
CA MET A 189 8.23 -6.24 0.43
C MET A 189 7.04 -7.20 0.26
N ARG A 190 7.27 -8.50 0.41
CA ARG A 190 6.17 -9.47 0.48
C ARG A 190 5.33 -9.28 1.74
N PRO A 191 4.00 -9.43 1.65
CA PRO A 191 3.13 -9.34 2.81
C PRO A 191 3.52 -10.35 3.89
N MET A 192 3.53 -9.89 5.15
CA MET A 192 3.78 -10.74 6.32
C MET A 192 2.49 -11.38 6.79
N THR A 193 2.61 -12.59 7.36
CA THR A 193 1.48 -13.23 8.04
C THR A 193 1.18 -12.51 9.34
N GLY A 194 -0.06 -12.10 9.54
CA GLY A 194 -0.44 -11.37 10.74
C GLY A 194 -1.94 -11.11 10.87
N VAL A 195 -2.27 -10.39 11.92
CA VAL A 195 -3.62 -9.89 12.20
C VAL A 195 -3.71 -8.40 11.87
N LEU A 196 -4.86 -7.97 11.44
CA LEU A 196 -5.19 -6.57 11.21
C LEU A 196 -6.59 -6.28 11.72
N MET A 197 -6.73 -5.22 12.51
CA MET A 197 -7.99 -4.70 12.99
C MET A 197 -8.19 -3.27 12.50
N GLN A 198 -9.37 -2.97 11.94
CA GLN A 198 -9.71 -1.64 11.42
C GLN A 198 -11.20 -1.38 11.47
N ARG A 199 -11.60 -0.12 11.37
CA ARG A 199 -13.02 0.25 11.22
C ARG A 199 -13.55 -0.14 9.85
N ALA A 200 -14.81 -0.58 9.80
CA ALA A 200 -15.54 -0.85 8.56
C ALA A 200 -15.98 0.45 7.87
N GLU A 201 -16.56 1.38 8.62
CA GLU A 201 -16.98 2.70 8.12
C GLU A 201 -16.31 3.84 8.90
N GLN A 202 -15.87 4.88 8.19
CA GLN A 202 -15.17 6.03 8.75
C GLN A 202 -16.13 7.15 9.22
N ASN A 203 -17.27 6.81 9.80
CA ASN A 203 -18.23 7.80 10.27
C ASN A 203 -17.62 8.71 11.34
N ALA A 204 -18.01 10.00 11.34
CA ALA A 204 -17.66 10.91 12.41
C ALA A 204 -18.23 10.44 13.75
N PRO A 205 -17.59 10.74 14.88
CA PRO A 205 -18.13 10.42 16.20
C PRO A 205 -19.47 11.14 16.43
N GLU A 206 -20.42 10.45 17.04
CA GLU A 206 -21.72 11.04 17.42
C GLU A 206 -21.60 11.95 18.66
N THR A 207 -20.58 11.71 19.48
CA THR A 207 -20.28 12.47 20.70
C THR A 207 -19.99 13.93 20.36
N TRP A 208 -20.77 14.86 20.93
CA TRP A 208 -20.74 16.27 20.56
C TRP A 208 -19.36 16.95 20.66
N TRP A 209 -18.53 16.56 21.62
CA TRP A 209 -17.20 17.13 21.84
C TRP A 209 -16.09 16.47 20.99
N LEU A 210 -16.38 15.32 20.33
CA LEU A 210 -15.49 14.67 19.38
C LEU A 210 -15.92 14.85 17.92
N ARG A 211 -17.12 15.35 17.66
CA ARG A 211 -17.66 15.47 16.31
C ARG A 211 -16.78 16.31 15.37
N TRP A 212 -16.00 17.20 15.92
CA TRP A 212 -15.09 18.08 15.18
C TRP A 212 -13.94 17.35 14.50
N ILE A 213 -13.55 16.13 14.95
CA ILE A 213 -12.50 15.34 14.27
C ILE A 213 -12.96 14.82 12.90
N GLY A 214 -14.27 14.84 12.62
CA GLY A 214 -14.84 14.38 11.37
C GLY A 214 -14.78 12.87 11.18
N PRO A 215 -14.91 12.36 9.95
CA PRO A 215 -14.63 10.96 9.62
C PRO A 215 -13.26 10.54 10.11
N TRP A 216 -13.18 9.33 10.68
CA TRP A 216 -11.95 8.84 11.23
C TRP A 216 -11.78 7.34 11.03
N GLN A 217 -10.53 6.91 10.89
CA GLN A 217 -10.13 5.53 10.69
C GLN A 217 -9.01 5.18 11.66
N TYR A 218 -8.92 3.91 12.05
CA TYR A 218 -7.71 3.36 12.64
C TYR A 218 -7.35 2.01 12.02
N GLN A 219 -6.09 1.66 12.06
CA GLN A 219 -5.58 0.31 11.86
C GLN A 219 -4.65 -0.06 13.00
N ILE A 220 -4.80 -1.29 13.51
CA ILE A 220 -3.86 -1.93 14.43
C ILE A 220 -3.45 -3.24 13.78
N SER A 221 -2.16 -3.46 13.62
CA SER A 221 -1.62 -4.67 13.00
C SER A 221 -0.54 -5.31 13.85
N ALA A 222 -0.48 -6.64 13.82
CA ALA A 222 0.60 -7.41 14.39
C ALA A 222 0.97 -8.55 13.44
N SER A 223 2.22 -8.57 12.97
CA SER A 223 2.71 -9.53 11.99
C SER A 223 4.04 -10.11 12.43
N GLN A 224 4.39 -11.27 11.91
CA GLN A 224 5.69 -11.89 12.16
C GLN A 224 6.59 -11.71 10.94
N MET A 225 7.82 -11.27 11.20
CA MET A 225 8.86 -11.19 10.19
C MET A 225 9.33 -12.60 9.79
N ASN A 226 9.46 -12.82 8.49
CA ASN A 226 9.94 -14.08 7.94
C ASN A 226 11.37 -13.92 7.44
N GLN A 227 12.21 -14.97 7.64
CA GLN A 227 13.61 -14.96 7.19
C GLN A 227 14.40 -13.73 7.70
N TYR A 228 14.12 -13.29 8.91
CA TYR A 228 14.82 -12.22 9.58
C TYR A 228 15.87 -12.86 10.51
N SER A 229 17.15 -12.75 10.15
CA SER A 229 18.24 -13.52 10.79
C SER A 229 18.77 -12.86 12.05
N ALA A 230 18.79 -11.54 12.11
CA ALA A 230 19.31 -10.81 13.26
C ALA A 230 18.55 -11.15 14.55
N VAL A 231 17.22 -11.17 14.49
CA VAL A 231 16.34 -11.58 15.60
C VAL A 231 15.24 -12.49 15.04
N PRO A 232 15.44 -13.81 14.98
CA PRO A 232 14.46 -14.74 14.42
C PRO A 232 13.10 -14.62 15.09
N HIS A 233 12.03 -14.66 14.28
CA HIS A 233 10.63 -14.51 14.72
C HIS A 233 10.29 -13.13 15.32
N ALA A 234 11.06 -12.09 15.02
CA ALA A 234 10.71 -10.72 15.39
C ALA A 234 9.29 -10.36 14.90
N LYS A 235 8.61 -9.53 15.67
CA LYS A 235 7.26 -9.05 15.36
C LYS A 235 7.32 -7.62 14.88
N ILE A 236 6.37 -7.28 14.01
CA ILE A 236 6.04 -5.90 13.64
C ILE A 236 4.66 -5.60 14.21
N ILE A 237 4.58 -4.63 15.10
CA ILE A 237 3.32 -4.15 15.66
C ILE A 237 3.16 -2.72 15.23
N GLY A 238 2.02 -2.40 14.64
CA GLY A 238 1.77 -1.08 14.09
C GLY A 238 0.39 -0.55 14.48
N THR A 239 0.32 0.77 14.66
CA THR A 239 -0.91 1.50 14.88
C THR A 239 -0.94 2.74 13.98
N ARG A 240 -2.09 3.01 13.40
CA ARG A 240 -2.35 4.21 12.61
C ARG A 240 -3.74 4.76 12.93
N VAL A 241 -3.85 6.07 12.99
CA VAL A 241 -5.14 6.79 13.10
C VAL A 241 -5.15 7.89 12.06
N THR A 242 -6.27 8.03 11.35
CA THR A 242 -6.53 9.18 10.47
C THR A 242 -7.81 9.88 10.89
N VAL A 243 -7.85 11.19 10.75
CA VAL A 243 -9.00 12.04 11.00
C VAL A 243 -9.18 13.04 9.86
N SER A 244 -10.41 13.38 9.53
CA SER A 244 -10.73 14.36 8.48
C SER A 244 -11.65 15.44 9.04
N PRO A 245 -11.11 16.43 9.80
CA PRO A 245 -11.91 17.48 10.45
C PRO A 245 -12.72 18.30 9.44
N PHE A 246 -12.19 18.43 8.24
CA PHE A 246 -12.83 19.11 7.11
C PHE A 246 -12.71 18.25 5.86
N GLN A 247 -13.61 18.45 4.90
CA GLN A 247 -13.51 17.76 3.60
C GLN A 247 -12.18 18.05 2.88
N SER A 248 -11.60 19.23 3.12
CA SER A 248 -10.33 19.67 2.55
C SER A 248 -9.09 19.16 3.30
N LEU A 249 -9.21 18.61 4.51
CA LEU A 249 -8.04 18.27 5.34
C LEU A 249 -8.16 16.86 5.93
N GLU A 250 -7.16 16.05 5.64
CA GLU A 250 -6.91 14.76 6.30
C GLU A 250 -5.60 14.85 7.08
N LEU A 251 -5.58 14.32 8.30
CA LEU A 251 -4.42 14.20 9.15
C LEU A 251 -4.23 12.75 9.57
N GLY A 252 -3.00 12.27 9.57
CA GLY A 252 -2.63 10.92 9.97
C GLY A 252 -1.54 10.90 11.02
N GLY A 253 -1.60 9.93 11.92
CA GLY A 253 -0.54 9.61 12.87
C GLY A 253 -0.28 8.11 12.85
N SER A 254 0.99 7.72 12.84
CA SER A 254 1.41 6.31 12.71
C SER A 254 2.55 6.00 13.65
N ARG A 255 2.55 4.78 14.21
CA ARG A 255 3.65 4.22 14.97
C ARG A 255 3.82 2.75 14.62
N ILE A 256 5.06 2.30 14.42
CA ILE A 256 5.43 0.90 14.22
C ILE A 256 6.59 0.56 15.14
N MET A 257 6.56 -0.66 15.68
CA MET A 257 7.61 -1.22 16.51
C MET A 257 8.02 -2.60 15.99
N GLN A 258 9.33 -2.80 15.75
CA GLN A 258 9.94 -4.13 15.68
C GLN A 258 10.20 -4.59 17.11
N TRP A 259 9.58 -5.70 17.50
CA TRP A 259 9.53 -6.12 18.90
C TRP A 259 9.67 -7.63 19.07
N ALA A 260 10.19 -8.05 20.23
CA ALA A 260 10.32 -9.45 20.60
C ALA A 260 11.15 -10.26 19.58
N GLY A 261 10.97 -11.58 19.56
CA GLY A 261 11.74 -12.53 18.77
C GLY A 261 12.68 -13.35 19.64
N LYS A 262 13.48 -14.23 19.02
CA LYS A 262 14.36 -15.15 19.74
C LYS A 262 15.42 -14.39 20.55
N GLY A 263 15.45 -14.62 21.87
CA GLY A 263 16.42 -14.00 22.77
C GLY A 263 16.10 -12.56 23.18
N ARG A 264 14.90 -12.03 22.83
CA ARG A 264 14.48 -10.67 23.19
C ARG A 264 13.35 -10.65 24.22
N PRO A 265 13.25 -9.58 25.02
CA PRO A 265 12.12 -9.38 25.92
C PRO A 265 10.79 -9.41 25.15
N HIS A 266 9.76 -10.03 25.72
CA HIS A 266 8.44 -10.18 25.12
C HIS A 266 7.29 -10.05 26.13
N SER A 267 7.56 -9.48 27.31
CA SER A 267 6.52 -9.21 28.30
C SER A 267 5.65 -8.01 27.88
N PHE A 268 4.40 -7.99 28.35
CA PHE A 268 3.51 -6.87 28.10
C PHE A 268 4.05 -5.55 28.68
N GLY A 269 4.73 -5.58 29.83
CA GLY A 269 5.40 -4.41 30.40
C GLY A 269 6.45 -3.84 29.46
N ASN A 270 7.37 -4.69 28.95
CA ASN A 270 8.38 -4.30 27.99
C ASN A 270 7.77 -3.74 26.68
N PHE A 271 6.70 -4.38 26.18
CA PHE A 271 5.94 -3.84 25.04
C PHE A 271 5.41 -2.43 25.34
N TRP A 272 4.78 -2.25 26.52
CA TRP A 272 4.17 -0.97 26.87
C TRP A 272 5.19 0.13 27.09
N ASP A 273 6.35 -0.20 27.68
CA ASP A 273 7.46 0.74 27.87
C ASP A 273 8.01 1.19 26.50
N GLY A 274 8.24 0.26 25.57
CA GLY A 274 8.59 0.59 24.20
C GLY A 274 7.52 1.41 23.50
N PHE A 275 6.25 0.99 23.59
CA PHE A 275 5.15 1.69 22.92
C PHE A 275 4.92 3.11 23.46
N THR A 276 5.32 3.42 24.69
CA THR A 276 5.21 4.74 25.29
C THR A 276 6.48 5.58 25.25
N GLY A 277 7.56 5.09 24.57
CA GLY A 277 8.83 5.82 24.46
C GLY A 277 9.65 5.85 25.74
N LYS A 278 9.50 4.85 26.61
CA LYS A 278 10.31 4.66 27.84
C LYS A 278 11.43 3.65 27.64
N ASP A 279 11.94 3.56 26.43
CA ASP A 279 12.88 2.56 25.97
C ASP A 279 14.35 2.98 26.06
N ASN A 280 14.65 4.25 26.37
CA ASN A 280 16.00 4.75 26.56
C ASN A 280 16.65 4.21 27.84
N VAL A 281 16.90 2.90 27.86
CA VAL A 281 17.67 2.23 28.93
C VAL A 281 19.15 2.37 28.60
N HIS A 282 19.73 3.51 28.95
CA HIS A 282 21.15 3.78 28.71
C HIS A 282 22.02 2.64 29.25
N GLY A 283 22.60 1.84 28.35
CA GLY A 283 23.65 0.85 28.62
C GLY A 283 23.22 -0.60 28.88
N ASP A 284 21.96 -0.95 28.73
CA ASP A 284 21.49 -2.35 28.85
C ASP A 284 20.64 -2.79 27.64
N ASP A 285 21.31 -3.19 26.57
CA ASP A 285 20.69 -3.73 25.34
C ASP A 285 19.79 -4.96 25.59
N SER A 286 19.97 -5.64 26.75
CA SER A 286 19.20 -6.84 27.09
C SER A 286 17.72 -6.52 27.37
N ASN A 287 17.42 -5.32 27.86
CA ASN A 287 16.08 -4.87 28.22
C ASN A 287 15.48 -3.87 27.23
N GLU A 288 16.21 -3.47 26.20
CA GLU A 288 15.70 -2.57 25.17
C GLU A 288 14.50 -3.20 24.45
N PRO A 289 13.34 -2.50 24.39
CA PRO A 289 12.09 -3.07 23.85
C PRO A 289 12.15 -3.40 22.37
N GLY A 290 12.78 -2.56 21.55
CA GLY A 290 12.87 -2.80 20.11
C GLY A 290 13.10 -1.53 19.29
N ASN A 291 13.08 -1.68 17.97
CA ASN A 291 13.21 -0.58 17.02
C ASN A 291 11.84 0.07 16.76
N GLN A 292 11.77 1.38 16.72
CA GLN A 292 10.52 2.12 16.58
C GLN A 292 10.60 3.21 15.51
N LEU A 293 9.49 3.37 14.79
CA LEU A 293 9.26 4.47 13.86
C LEU A 293 7.92 5.10 14.19
N ALA A 294 7.87 6.44 14.23
CA ALA A 294 6.62 7.16 14.46
C ALA A 294 6.60 8.47 13.68
N GLY A 295 5.41 8.97 13.39
CA GLY A 295 5.28 10.28 12.76
C GLY A 295 3.88 10.60 12.30
N PHE A 296 3.82 11.65 11.49
CA PHE A 296 2.57 12.27 11.07
C PHE A 296 2.54 12.45 9.56
N ASP A 297 1.34 12.53 9.03
CA ASP A 297 1.09 12.88 7.64
C ASP A 297 -0.16 13.75 7.52
N PHE A 298 -0.25 14.43 6.38
CA PHE A 298 -1.40 15.26 6.05
C PHE A 298 -1.69 15.23 4.55
N LYS A 299 -2.95 15.51 4.21
CA LYS A 299 -3.37 15.84 2.85
C LYS A 299 -4.32 17.04 2.88
N LEU A 300 -3.98 18.09 2.14
CA LEU A 300 -4.76 19.32 2.01
C LEU A 300 -5.30 19.42 0.57
N LYS A 301 -6.61 19.35 0.42
CA LYS A 301 -7.35 19.43 -0.87
C LYS A 301 -7.90 20.85 -1.02
N LEU A 302 -7.57 21.51 -2.10
CA LEU A 302 -7.98 22.90 -2.32
C LEU A 302 -9.32 23.01 -3.07
N GLU A 303 -9.72 22.03 -3.87
CA GLU A 303 -10.94 22.11 -4.67
C GLU A 303 -12.21 22.26 -3.81
N PRO A 304 -12.41 21.50 -2.69
CA PRO A 304 -13.62 21.65 -1.87
C PRO A 304 -13.82 23.03 -1.26
N THR A 305 -12.73 23.81 -1.10
CA THR A 305 -12.78 25.13 -0.43
C THR A 305 -12.54 26.29 -1.38
N LEU A 306 -11.60 26.13 -2.32
CA LEU A 306 -11.15 27.22 -3.21
C LEU A 306 -11.54 27.00 -4.67
N GLY A 307 -12.05 25.81 -5.03
CA GLY A 307 -12.34 25.43 -6.41
C GLY A 307 -11.09 25.17 -7.26
N TRP A 308 -9.92 24.96 -6.64
CA TRP A 308 -8.67 24.66 -7.34
C TRP A 308 -8.41 23.15 -7.30
N PRO A 309 -8.34 22.47 -8.47
CA PRO A 309 -8.19 21.02 -8.55
C PRO A 309 -6.74 20.56 -8.24
N ILE A 310 -6.21 21.00 -7.12
CA ILE A 310 -4.86 20.77 -6.63
C ILE A 310 -4.93 20.36 -5.17
N SER A 311 -4.12 19.39 -4.79
CA SER A 311 -3.91 18.96 -3.40
C SER A 311 -2.43 18.93 -3.06
N PHE A 312 -2.12 19.17 -1.79
CA PHE A 312 -0.78 19.03 -1.22
C PHE A 312 -0.82 17.93 -0.18
N TYR A 313 0.26 17.17 -0.09
CA TYR A 313 0.40 16.15 0.95
C TYR A 313 1.83 16.03 1.42
N GLY A 314 2.00 15.47 2.61
CA GLY A 314 3.32 15.20 3.16
C GLY A 314 3.28 14.17 4.28
N GLN A 315 4.42 13.55 4.52
CA GLN A 315 4.66 12.61 5.60
C GLN A 315 6.03 12.89 6.22
N MET A 316 6.08 12.84 7.54
CA MET A 316 7.31 12.94 8.34
C MET A 316 7.35 11.77 9.32
N ILE A 317 8.40 10.95 9.25
CA ILE A 317 8.60 9.78 10.11
C ILE A 317 9.97 9.87 10.75
N GLY A 318 10.02 9.76 12.07
CA GLY A 318 11.25 9.68 12.86
C GLY A 318 11.60 8.25 13.24
N GLU A 319 12.90 7.99 13.29
CA GLU A 319 13.54 6.74 13.72
C GLU A 319 13.81 6.73 15.23
N ASP A 320 13.69 7.89 15.88
CA ASP A 320 14.04 8.09 17.28
C ASP A 320 13.05 9.06 17.91
N GLU A 321 13.06 9.17 19.21
CA GLU A 321 12.20 10.07 19.96
C GLU A 321 13.01 11.09 20.75
N SER A 322 12.57 12.34 20.70
CA SER A 322 13.03 13.40 21.60
C SER A 322 11.86 13.83 22.48
N GLY A 323 11.78 13.26 23.67
CA GLY A 323 10.60 13.35 24.52
C GLY A 323 9.42 12.58 23.94
N MET A 324 8.35 13.26 23.54
CA MET A 324 7.16 12.65 22.92
C MET A 324 7.07 12.90 21.40
N LEU A 325 8.06 13.54 20.79
CA LEU A 325 8.04 13.88 19.36
C LEU A 325 9.05 13.04 18.59
N PRO A 326 8.72 12.63 17.35
CA PRO A 326 9.67 11.97 16.47
C PRO A 326 10.90 12.82 16.22
N SER A 327 12.06 12.21 16.24
CA SER A 327 13.35 12.82 15.91
C SER A 327 14.09 11.98 14.87
N ALA A 328 15.19 12.48 14.33
CA ALA A 328 15.89 11.81 13.23
C ALA A 328 14.97 11.56 12.01
N ASN A 329 14.30 12.62 11.56
CA ASN A 329 13.15 12.52 10.67
C ASN A 329 13.52 12.32 9.21
N MET A 330 12.78 11.44 8.54
CA MET A 330 12.65 11.31 7.09
C MET A 330 11.45 12.12 6.59
N TYR A 331 11.48 12.53 5.33
CA TYR A 331 10.44 13.39 4.76
C TYR A 331 9.98 12.92 3.38
N LEU A 332 8.68 13.04 3.16
CA LEU A 332 8.01 12.88 1.88
C LEU A 332 7.07 14.05 1.68
N GLY A 333 7.00 14.59 0.47
CA GLY A 333 6.05 15.64 0.13
C GLY A 333 5.69 15.63 -1.34
N GLY A 334 4.46 16.01 -1.64
CA GLY A 334 3.98 16.05 -3.01
C GLY A 334 2.85 17.04 -3.26
N ILE A 335 2.64 17.27 -4.53
CA ILE A 335 1.54 18.02 -5.09
C ILE A 335 0.87 17.17 -6.17
N GLU A 336 -0.45 17.20 -6.22
CA GLU A 336 -1.23 16.45 -7.19
C GLU A 336 -2.38 17.28 -7.74
N GLY A 337 -2.91 16.87 -8.89
CA GLY A 337 -4.07 17.50 -9.49
C GLY A 337 -4.95 16.50 -10.23
N HIS A 338 -6.25 16.80 -10.23
CA HIS A 338 -7.31 15.95 -10.75
C HIS A 338 -8.26 16.78 -11.63
N HIS A 339 -8.19 16.58 -12.95
CA HIS A 339 -8.92 17.38 -13.91
C HIS A 339 -9.89 16.54 -14.73
N GLY A 340 -11.04 17.10 -15.09
CA GLY A 340 -11.94 16.55 -16.09
C GLY A 340 -11.64 17.13 -17.47
N TRP A 341 -11.64 16.29 -18.51
CA TRP A 341 -11.58 16.69 -19.91
C TRP A 341 -12.69 15.99 -20.70
N GLY A 342 -13.80 16.67 -20.89
CA GLY A 342 -15.03 16.07 -21.39
C GLY A 342 -15.51 14.97 -20.42
N LYS A 343 -15.51 13.71 -20.90
CA LYS A 343 -15.82 12.52 -20.08
C LYS A 343 -14.57 11.80 -19.55
N SER A 344 -13.38 12.27 -19.92
CA SER A 344 -12.10 11.72 -19.50
C SER A 344 -11.64 12.33 -18.19
N ALA A 345 -10.79 11.61 -17.47
CA ALA A 345 -10.13 12.05 -16.24
C ALA A 345 -8.62 12.17 -16.47
N ILE A 346 -8.01 13.22 -15.95
CA ILE A 346 -6.57 13.43 -15.95
C ILE A 346 -6.12 13.46 -14.48
N ASN A 347 -5.15 12.64 -14.15
CA ASN A 347 -4.45 12.61 -12.87
C ASN A 347 -2.99 12.98 -13.09
N TRP A 348 -2.42 13.77 -12.21
CA TRP A 348 -0.98 14.01 -12.19
C TRP A 348 -0.49 14.26 -10.76
N TYR A 349 0.76 13.92 -10.51
CA TYR A 349 1.46 14.30 -9.30
C TYR A 349 2.94 14.54 -9.54
N VAL A 350 3.54 15.29 -8.62
CA VAL A 350 4.99 15.37 -8.41
C VAL A 350 5.26 15.13 -6.94
N GLU A 351 6.14 14.17 -6.65
CA GLU A 351 6.43 13.70 -5.30
C GLU A 351 7.93 13.59 -5.06
N GLY A 352 8.39 14.04 -3.91
CA GLY A 352 9.78 13.97 -3.50
C GLY A 352 9.94 13.31 -2.14
N HIS A 353 10.98 12.46 -2.00
CA HIS A 353 11.32 11.77 -0.75
C HIS A 353 12.77 12.00 -0.37
N ASP A 354 13.05 12.09 0.92
CA ASP A 354 14.38 12.03 1.50
C ASP A 354 14.34 11.12 2.73
N THR A 355 14.90 9.92 2.60
CA THR A 355 14.98 8.94 3.69
C THR A 355 16.28 9.05 4.49
N ARG A 356 17.10 10.08 4.27
CA ARG A 356 18.19 10.42 5.19
C ARG A 356 17.62 11.06 6.46
N SER A 357 18.21 10.76 7.59
CA SER A 357 17.81 11.41 8.84
C SER A 357 18.09 12.91 8.77
N ASN A 358 17.05 13.71 8.98
CA ASN A 358 17.08 15.18 8.92
C ASN A 358 17.66 15.73 7.61
N MET A 359 17.40 15.05 6.48
CA MET A 359 17.86 15.40 5.12
C MET A 359 19.39 15.43 4.95
N SER A 360 20.17 14.96 5.90
CA SER A 360 21.62 15.08 5.87
C SER A 360 22.39 13.88 6.40
N ARG A 361 21.91 13.24 7.47
CA ARG A 361 22.61 12.15 8.14
C ARG A 361 22.31 10.82 7.44
N GLU A 362 23.36 10.16 6.99
CA GLU A 362 23.34 8.84 6.37
C GLU A 362 23.75 7.73 7.37
N ASN A 363 23.51 6.46 7.06
CA ASN A 363 23.70 5.29 7.89
C ASN A 363 22.91 5.34 9.21
N TYR A 364 21.70 5.85 9.15
CA TYR A 364 20.83 5.95 10.32
C TYR A 364 19.44 5.39 10.05
N SER A 365 18.79 5.84 8.99
CA SER A 365 17.40 5.47 8.70
C SER A 365 17.27 4.01 8.33
N TYR A 366 16.25 3.34 8.89
CA TYR A 366 15.93 1.93 8.73
C TYR A 366 17.04 0.98 9.24
N THR A 367 17.93 1.47 10.12
CA THR A 367 18.98 0.68 10.76
C THR A 367 18.75 0.60 12.26
N HIS A 368 19.23 -0.48 12.90
CA HIS A 368 19.14 -0.62 14.35
C HIS A 368 20.27 -1.52 14.85
N HIS A 369 20.83 -1.24 16.04
CA HIS A 369 21.99 -1.96 16.58
C HIS A 369 21.67 -3.38 17.07
N ILE A 370 20.42 -3.68 17.42
CA ILE A 370 19.94 -5.01 17.80
C ILE A 370 19.30 -5.73 16.62
N TYR A 371 18.36 -5.06 15.94
CA TYR A 371 17.69 -5.59 14.76
C TYR A 371 18.55 -5.26 13.53
N THR A 372 19.75 -5.86 13.46
CA THR A 372 20.80 -5.48 12.50
C THR A 372 20.47 -5.76 11.04
N ASP A 373 19.46 -6.59 10.74
CA ASP A 373 18.90 -6.69 9.38
C ASP A 373 18.02 -5.47 9.02
N GLY A 374 17.89 -4.49 9.92
CA GLY A 374 17.21 -3.21 9.72
C GLY A 374 15.69 -3.33 9.60
N TYR A 375 15.05 -2.26 9.14
CA TYR A 375 13.61 -2.20 8.90
C TYR A 375 13.26 -2.79 7.52
N TYR A 376 13.66 -4.06 7.33
CA TYR A 376 13.55 -4.80 6.06
C TYR A 376 12.96 -6.19 6.28
N GLN A 377 12.13 -6.64 5.34
CA GLN A 377 11.61 -8.01 5.26
C GLN A 377 12.25 -8.71 4.07
N GLN A 378 13.01 -9.80 4.33
CA GLN A 378 13.75 -10.53 3.29
C GLN A 378 14.76 -9.67 2.52
N GLY A 379 15.18 -8.52 3.10
CA GLY A 379 16.07 -7.53 2.49
C GLY A 379 15.36 -6.45 1.68
N TYR A 380 14.01 -6.42 1.67
CA TYR A 380 13.21 -5.37 1.05
C TYR A 380 12.59 -4.47 2.12
N PRO A 381 12.57 -3.14 1.90
CA PRO A 381 12.17 -2.20 2.94
C PRO A 381 10.69 -2.33 3.28
N LEU A 382 10.38 -2.18 4.57
CA LEU A 382 9.02 -2.12 5.10
C LEU A 382 8.38 -0.74 4.92
N GLY A 383 9.21 0.29 4.81
CA GLY A 383 8.83 1.67 4.55
C GLY A 383 8.99 2.05 3.08
N ASP A 384 9.76 3.08 2.81
CA ASP A 384 10.01 3.59 1.46
C ASP A 384 10.72 2.56 0.58
N ALA A 385 10.29 2.43 -0.68
CA ALA A 385 10.82 1.44 -1.62
C ALA A 385 12.32 1.57 -1.91
N MET A 386 12.91 2.76 -1.72
CA MET A 386 14.36 2.97 -1.85
C MET A 386 15.16 2.36 -0.69
N GLY A 387 14.51 2.16 0.47
CA GLY A 387 15.22 1.89 1.72
C GLY A 387 15.76 3.17 2.37
N GLY A 388 16.66 3.01 3.33
CA GLY A 388 17.31 4.12 4.03
C GLY A 388 18.26 4.92 3.14
N ASP A 389 18.49 6.17 3.51
CA ASP A 389 19.46 7.11 2.93
C ASP A 389 19.20 7.51 1.47
N GLY A 390 18.05 7.13 0.90
CA GLY A 390 17.71 7.45 -0.47
C GLY A 390 17.09 8.84 -0.64
N ARG A 391 17.07 9.32 -1.88
CA ARG A 391 16.37 10.53 -2.33
C ARG A 391 15.68 10.25 -3.64
N LEU A 392 14.42 10.63 -3.76
CA LEU A 392 13.64 10.43 -4.97
C LEU A 392 12.89 11.73 -5.32
N LEU A 393 12.81 12.00 -6.61
CA LEU A 393 11.88 12.94 -7.21
C LEU A 393 11.20 12.23 -8.37
N ALA A 394 9.88 12.12 -8.32
CA ALA A 394 9.11 11.49 -9.39
C ALA A 394 7.91 12.35 -9.79
N GLY A 395 7.49 12.22 -11.02
CA GLY A 395 6.27 12.81 -11.53
C GLY A 395 5.55 11.83 -12.45
N LYS A 396 4.24 11.78 -12.35
CA LYS A 396 3.38 10.95 -13.22
C LYS A 396 2.22 11.76 -13.72
N ILE A 397 1.86 11.52 -14.97
CA ILE A 397 0.58 11.95 -15.58
C ILE A 397 -0.15 10.72 -16.11
N GLU A 398 -1.45 10.67 -15.88
CA GLU A 398 -2.35 9.62 -16.36
C GLU A 398 -3.58 10.23 -16.99
N LEU A 399 -3.91 9.79 -18.20
CA LEU A 399 -5.18 10.07 -18.90
C LEU A 399 -6.04 8.81 -18.86
N VAL A 400 -7.28 8.93 -18.37
CA VAL A 400 -8.27 7.85 -18.36
C VAL A 400 -9.46 8.26 -19.21
N THR A 401 -9.70 7.52 -20.28
CA THR A 401 -10.79 7.79 -21.21
C THR A 401 -12.14 7.27 -20.71
N GLU A 402 -13.24 7.63 -21.39
CA GLU A 402 -14.60 7.19 -21.05
C GLU A 402 -14.75 5.66 -21.05
N ASP A 403 -14.08 4.98 -21.99
CA ASP A 403 -14.05 3.52 -22.16
C ASP A 403 -12.99 2.81 -21.30
N ASN A 404 -12.52 3.49 -20.22
CA ASN A 404 -11.56 2.97 -19.25
C ASN A 404 -10.18 2.59 -19.82
N GLN A 405 -9.74 3.27 -20.90
CA GLN A 405 -8.36 3.16 -21.36
C GLN A 405 -7.49 4.13 -20.57
N ARG A 406 -6.46 3.64 -19.90
CA ARG A 406 -5.53 4.40 -19.06
C ARG A 406 -4.17 4.49 -19.74
N TRP A 407 -3.68 5.68 -19.94
CA TRP A 407 -2.37 5.96 -20.50
C TRP A 407 -1.58 6.76 -19.49
N SER A 408 -0.39 6.32 -19.18
CA SER A 408 0.44 7.02 -18.19
C SER A 408 1.88 7.19 -18.65
N THR A 409 2.48 8.28 -18.19
CA THR A 409 3.93 8.54 -18.29
C THR A 409 4.43 8.89 -16.91
N ARG A 410 5.49 8.21 -16.46
CA ARG A 410 6.16 8.44 -15.18
C ARG A 410 7.63 8.74 -15.43
N LEU A 411 8.14 9.79 -14.78
CA LEU A 411 9.54 10.19 -14.77
C LEU A 411 10.07 10.05 -13.35
N VAL A 412 11.28 9.51 -13.20
CA VAL A 412 11.91 9.28 -11.90
C VAL A 412 13.37 9.70 -11.95
N TYR A 413 13.79 10.42 -10.91
CA TYR A 413 15.18 10.61 -10.55
C TYR A 413 15.37 10.12 -9.12
N ALA A 414 16.28 9.18 -8.90
CA ALA A 414 16.54 8.65 -7.57
C ALA A 414 18.03 8.47 -7.31
N LYS A 415 18.45 8.75 -6.07
CA LYS A 415 19.74 8.32 -5.53
C LYS A 415 19.47 7.32 -4.43
N VAL A 416 19.96 6.09 -4.60
CA VAL A 416 19.66 4.97 -3.73
C VAL A 416 20.92 4.45 -3.07
N ASN A 417 20.79 4.02 -1.82
CA ASN A 417 21.81 3.33 -1.04
C ASN A 417 23.22 3.93 -1.13
N PRO A 418 23.45 5.21 -0.83
CA PRO A 418 24.73 5.90 -1.08
C PRO A 418 25.92 5.31 -0.29
N LYS A 419 25.68 4.38 0.65
CA LYS A 419 26.69 3.72 1.48
C LYS A 419 26.84 2.23 1.23
N ASP A 420 26.26 1.70 0.16
CA ASP A 420 26.33 0.27 -0.19
C ASP A 420 25.89 -0.65 0.96
N GLN A 421 24.80 -0.28 1.63
CA GLN A 421 24.27 -1.06 2.75
C GLN A 421 23.74 -2.42 2.25
N ARG A 422 24.39 -3.51 2.63
CA ARG A 422 24.08 -4.88 2.19
C ARG A 422 22.71 -5.38 2.65
N ILE A 423 22.11 -4.75 3.65
CA ILE A 423 20.76 -5.09 4.13
C ILE A 423 19.68 -4.71 3.10
N ASN A 424 19.94 -3.70 2.28
CA ASN A 424 19.03 -3.25 1.22
C ASN A 424 19.26 -4.09 -0.06
N LYS A 425 18.46 -5.15 -0.22
CA LYS A 425 18.54 -6.01 -1.42
C LYS A 425 17.76 -5.43 -2.61
N ALA A 426 16.87 -4.47 -2.38
CA ALA A 426 16.19 -3.78 -3.47
C ALA A 426 17.18 -2.94 -4.28
N PHE A 427 18.12 -2.29 -3.59
CA PHE A 427 19.22 -1.51 -4.20
C PHE A 427 20.52 -1.84 -3.45
N PRO A 428 21.24 -2.92 -3.84
CA PRO A 428 22.40 -3.40 -3.08
C PRO A 428 23.62 -2.50 -3.21
N HIS A 429 23.63 -1.60 -4.20
CA HIS A 429 24.74 -0.70 -4.49
C HIS A 429 24.28 0.74 -4.52
N SER A 430 25.22 1.65 -4.25
CA SER A 430 25.03 3.08 -4.48
C SER A 430 24.79 3.35 -5.96
N ASP A 431 23.68 4.02 -6.26
CA ASP A 431 23.32 4.31 -7.64
C ASP A 431 22.56 5.63 -7.79
N THR A 432 22.65 6.22 -8.99
CA THR A 432 21.83 7.34 -9.44
C THR A 432 21.00 6.87 -10.64
N LEU A 433 19.70 6.83 -10.45
CA LEU A 433 18.74 6.29 -11.40
C LEU A 433 17.96 7.43 -12.06
N LYS A 434 17.83 7.39 -13.38
CA LYS A 434 17.00 8.31 -14.17
C LYS A 434 16.12 7.46 -15.07
N GLY A 435 14.83 7.40 -14.76
CA GLY A 435 13.91 6.50 -15.43
C GLY A 435 12.74 7.21 -16.10
N VAL A 436 12.28 6.62 -17.20
CA VAL A 436 10.99 6.91 -17.83
C VAL A 436 10.22 5.60 -17.94
N GLN A 437 8.94 5.63 -17.58
CA GLN A 437 8.04 4.50 -17.70
C GLN A 437 6.75 4.95 -18.40
N LEU A 438 6.37 4.22 -19.44
CA LEU A 438 5.12 4.38 -20.17
C LEU A 438 4.21 3.21 -19.78
N GLY A 439 2.97 3.50 -19.44
CA GLY A 439 1.99 2.50 -19.06
C GLY A 439 0.71 2.62 -19.87
N TRP A 440 0.13 1.49 -20.18
CA TRP A 440 -1.23 1.39 -20.69
C TRP A 440 -1.98 0.27 -19.96
N SER A 441 -3.24 0.52 -19.60
CA SER A 441 -4.15 -0.53 -19.16
C SER A 441 -5.57 -0.23 -19.65
N GLY A 442 -6.35 -1.28 -19.90
CA GLY A 442 -7.71 -1.13 -20.39
C GLY A 442 -8.48 -2.44 -20.39
N ASP A 443 -9.79 -2.31 -20.36
CA ASP A 443 -10.71 -3.43 -20.52
C ASP A 443 -10.84 -3.75 -22.01
N VAL A 444 -10.50 -4.98 -22.42
CA VAL A 444 -10.46 -5.36 -23.84
C VAL A 444 -11.67 -6.20 -24.26
N TYR A 445 -12.22 -7.00 -23.35
CA TYR A 445 -13.39 -7.83 -23.62
C TYR A 445 -14.04 -8.27 -22.29
N GLN A 446 -15.35 -8.05 -22.11
CA GLN A 446 -16.16 -8.57 -20.99
C GLN A 446 -15.44 -8.51 -19.62
N SER A 447 -14.91 -7.36 -19.25
CA SER A 447 -14.14 -7.12 -18.02
C SER A 447 -12.76 -7.81 -17.94
N ILE A 448 -12.26 -8.40 -19.04
CA ILE A 448 -10.86 -8.82 -19.14
C ILE A 448 -10.01 -7.56 -19.27
N ARG A 449 -9.13 -7.37 -18.28
CA ARG A 449 -8.24 -6.22 -18.23
C ARG A 449 -6.84 -6.63 -18.66
N LEU A 450 -6.26 -5.86 -19.57
CA LEU A 450 -4.85 -5.92 -19.93
C LEU A 450 -4.12 -4.73 -19.34
N ASN A 451 -2.86 -4.93 -18.96
CA ASN A 451 -1.93 -3.86 -18.62
C ASN A 451 -0.59 -4.14 -19.30
N THR A 452 0.09 -3.08 -19.73
CA THR A 452 1.42 -3.15 -20.32
C THR A 452 2.23 -1.97 -19.83
N SER A 453 3.53 -2.16 -19.72
CA SER A 453 4.45 -1.07 -19.44
C SER A 453 5.75 -1.25 -20.22
N LEU A 454 6.35 -0.12 -20.58
CA LEU A 454 7.68 -0.02 -21.18
C LEU A 454 8.49 0.92 -20.30
N TRP A 455 9.76 0.62 -20.08
CA TRP A 455 10.64 1.49 -19.31
C TRP A 455 12.04 1.55 -19.88
N TYR A 456 12.69 2.65 -19.56
CA TYR A 456 14.10 2.90 -19.72
C TYR A 456 14.65 3.52 -18.45
N THR A 457 15.74 2.98 -17.91
CA THR A 457 16.44 3.53 -16.75
C THR A 457 17.91 3.63 -17.04
N ASP A 458 18.43 4.87 -17.06
CA ASP A 458 19.86 5.19 -16.99
C ASP A 458 20.31 5.03 -15.53
N ASN A 459 21.40 4.30 -15.30
CA ASN A 459 21.98 4.06 -13.97
C ASN A 459 23.51 4.26 -14.01
N ASP A 460 24.07 4.80 -12.91
CA ASP A 460 25.50 5.09 -12.82
C ASP A 460 26.33 3.85 -12.43
N HIS A 461 25.73 2.83 -11.81
CA HIS A 461 26.45 1.65 -11.32
C HIS A 461 26.71 0.60 -12.40
N SER A 462 25.77 0.39 -13.31
CA SER A 462 25.89 -0.59 -14.40
C SER A 462 26.42 0.05 -15.66
N THR A 463 27.14 -0.72 -16.47
CA THR A 463 27.59 -0.30 -17.82
C THR A 463 26.51 -0.42 -18.89
N ALA A 464 25.37 -1.01 -18.55
CA ALA A 464 24.22 -1.18 -19.44
C ALA A 464 22.99 -0.51 -18.83
N ASP A 465 22.29 0.29 -19.65
CA ASP A 465 20.99 0.85 -19.27
C ASP A 465 19.96 -0.28 -19.11
N ASP A 466 19.02 -0.08 -18.20
CA ASP A 466 17.90 -0.99 -18.02
C ASP A 466 16.76 -0.61 -18.97
N VAL A 467 16.45 -1.51 -19.90
CA VAL A 467 15.32 -1.38 -20.85
C VAL A 467 14.45 -2.60 -20.74
N GLY A 468 13.17 -2.41 -20.49
CA GLY A 468 12.27 -3.53 -20.35
C GLY A 468 10.81 -3.25 -20.73
N ALA A 469 10.07 -4.34 -20.72
CA ALA A 469 8.64 -4.34 -20.99
C ALA A 469 7.94 -5.36 -20.08
N SER A 470 6.68 -5.07 -19.75
CA SER A 470 5.82 -6.03 -19.06
C SER A 470 4.43 -6.08 -19.67
N ALA A 471 3.77 -7.20 -19.45
CA ALA A 471 2.36 -7.41 -19.78
C ALA A 471 1.67 -8.16 -18.64
N GLY A 472 0.46 -7.75 -18.34
CA GLY A 472 -0.40 -8.42 -17.37
C GLY A 472 -1.81 -8.58 -17.90
N ILE A 473 -2.50 -9.60 -17.38
CA ILE A 473 -3.90 -9.88 -17.68
C ILE A 473 -4.65 -10.19 -16.40
N GLU A 474 -5.86 -9.67 -16.28
CA GLU A 474 -6.80 -10.02 -15.21
C GLU A 474 -8.12 -10.49 -15.83
N ILE A 475 -8.61 -11.64 -15.37
CA ILE A 475 -9.85 -12.26 -15.85
C ILE A 475 -10.74 -12.52 -14.63
N PRO A 476 -11.72 -11.64 -14.36
CA PRO A 476 -12.72 -11.90 -13.33
C PRO A 476 -13.73 -12.95 -13.86
N LEU A 477 -14.11 -13.90 -13.00
CA LEU A 477 -15.05 -14.96 -13.29
C LEU A 477 -16.10 -15.01 -12.17
N SER A 478 -17.34 -14.72 -12.49
CA SER A 478 -18.48 -14.89 -11.57
C SER A 478 -19.28 -16.13 -11.96
N LEU A 479 -19.69 -16.90 -10.96
CA LEU A 479 -20.49 -18.14 -11.12
C LEU A 479 -21.98 -17.84 -11.12
#